data_5b97fbdb3661fb43e7f660ba7f154f51
#
_entry.id   5b97fbdb3661fb43e7f660ba7f154f51
#
_cell.length_a   1.000
_cell.length_b   1.000
_cell.length_c   1.000
_cell.angle_alpha   90.00
_cell.angle_beta   90.00
_cell.angle_gamma   90.00
#
_symmetry.space_group_name_H-M   'P 1'
#
loop_
_entity.id
_entity.type
_entity.pdbx_description
1 polymer ?
#
loop_
_entity_poly.entity_id
_entity_poly.type
_entity_poly.pdbx_seq_one_letter_code
_entity_poly.pdbx_strand_id
1 'polypeptide(L)'
;MTILLTGGSGFLGSHIAEQLSQAGRRVRALVRKTSDARFLRTLEHVTLCEAALDEPDRLRDAVEGTTAIVHAAALVKARSAEEFHRVNAGGTQNLIAAALEAGDQVKRFVLVSSLTVVGPSPRNGQPLTLDTPERPVTRYGRSKLAAERAVLAHRDELPATILRAPAIYGPRDREFLAFFKAVNRRVLPYMGSPDSKLSMIYGPDAAAACIAAIDAEVPSGSRYFIDDGAVYTAADLARAIERALARRALLRIPLPERLLRTAASAVELYGQATDRAMMFTPDKCNELFEQWV
;
A
#
# COMPACT_ATOMS: atom_id res chain seq x y z
N MET A 1 -22.60 -3.82 -12.69
CA MET A 1 -21.14 -3.98 -12.60
C MET A 1 -20.78 -4.37 -11.17
N THR A 2 -20.08 -5.49 -10.98
CA THR A 2 -19.58 -5.92 -9.66
C THR A 2 -18.05 -5.85 -9.66
N ILE A 3 -17.47 -5.23 -8.63
CA ILE A 3 -16.03 -5.03 -8.50
C ILE A 3 -15.51 -5.98 -7.42
N LEU A 4 -14.52 -6.81 -7.75
CA LEU A 4 -13.78 -7.55 -6.76
C LEU A 4 -12.73 -6.63 -6.11
N LEU A 5 -12.79 -6.48 -4.81
CA LEU A 5 -11.82 -5.72 -4.03
C LEU A 5 -11.05 -6.65 -3.10
N THR A 6 -9.76 -6.81 -3.32
CA THR A 6 -8.89 -7.47 -2.35
C THR A 6 -8.28 -6.44 -1.40
N GLY A 7 -8.02 -6.84 -0.16
CA GLY A 7 -7.49 -5.90 0.84
C GLY A 7 -8.50 -4.91 1.40
N GLY A 8 -9.81 -5.10 1.15
CA GLY A 8 -10.87 -4.21 1.60
C GLY A 8 -10.93 -3.96 3.10
N SER A 9 -10.49 -4.91 3.94
CA SER A 9 -10.38 -4.74 5.40
C SER A 9 -9.16 -3.93 5.86
N GLY A 10 -8.26 -3.58 4.94
CA GLY A 10 -7.08 -2.74 5.19
C GLY A 10 -7.39 -1.25 5.16
N PHE A 11 -6.36 -0.43 5.43
CA PHE A 11 -6.48 1.02 5.47
C PHE A 11 -7.02 1.59 4.14
N LEU A 12 -6.25 1.49 3.05
CA LEU A 12 -6.66 2.00 1.75
C LEU A 12 -7.90 1.28 1.22
N GLY A 13 -7.95 -0.06 1.33
CA GLY A 13 -9.08 -0.84 0.82
C GLY A 13 -10.41 -0.47 1.47
N SER A 14 -10.41 -0.06 2.75
CA SER A 14 -11.62 0.41 3.43
C SER A 14 -12.17 1.72 2.84
N HIS A 15 -11.30 2.64 2.40
CA HIS A 15 -11.70 3.86 1.69
C HIS A 15 -12.23 3.55 0.28
N ILE A 16 -11.61 2.61 -0.43
CA ILE A 16 -12.08 2.15 -1.75
C ILE A 16 -13.48 1.53 -1.61
N ALA A 17 -13.68 0.63 -0.65
CA ALA A 17 -14.98 0.00 -0.39
C ALA A 17 -16.07 1.04 -0.05
N GLU A 18 -15.74 2.00 0.81
CA GLU A 18 -16.63 3.07 1.24
C GLU A 18 -17.08 3.94 0.06
N GLN A 19 -16.15 4.46 -0.73
CA GLN A 19 -16.46 5.32 -1.88
C GLN A 19 -17.23 4.59 -2.98
N LEU A 20 -16.88 3.33 -3.26
CA LEU A 20 -17.63 2.50 -4.21
C LEU A 20 -19.06 2.26 -3.73
N SER A 21 -19.25 1.97 -2.43
CA SER A 21 -20.55 1.80 -1.82
C SER A 21 -21.39 3.08 -1.90
N GLN A 22 -20.79 4.24 -1.56
CA GLN A 22 -21.44 5.57 -1.67
C GLN A 22 -21.85 5.91 -3.10
N ALA A 23 -21.09 5.44 -4.08
CA ALA A 23 -21.41 5.58 -5.50
C ALA A 23 -22.43 4.53 -6.00
N GLY A 24 -23.03 3.72 -5.14
CA GLY A 24 -23.98 2.66 -5.49
C GLY A 24 -23.37 1.49 -6.28
N ARG A 25 -22.04 1.35 -6.29
CA ARG A 25 -21.34 0.28 -7.03
C ARG A 25 -21.27 -0.98 -6.16
N ARG A 26 -21.62 -2.13 -6.75
CA ARG A 26 -21.53 -3.41 -6.02
C ARG A 26 -20.08 -3.84 -5.86
N VAL A 27 -19.70 -4.15 -4.63
CA VAL A 27 -18.36 -4.58 -4.25
C VAL A 27 -18.42 -5.99 -3.67
N ARG A 28 -17.61 -6.89 -4.20
CA ARG A 28 -17.28 -8.16 -3.57
C ARG A 28 -15.93 -8.00 -2.89
N ALA A 29 -15.92 -7.87 -1.56
CA ALA A 29 -14.70 -7.68 -0.80
C ALA A 29 -14.10 -9.04 -0.40
N LEU A 30 -12.92 -9.37 -0.94
CA LEU A 30 -12.17 -10.56 -0.55
C LEU A 30 -11.56 -10.35 0.83
N VAL A 31 -11.92 -11.20 1.78
CA VAL A 31 -11.45 -11.14 3.17
C VAL A 31 -10.96 -12.51 3.62
N ARG A 32 -9.87 -12.54 4.39
CA ARG A 32 -9.44 -13.78 5.04
C ARG A 32 -10.30 -14.04 6.28
N LYS A 33 -10.42 -15.27 6.70
CA LYS A 33 -11.13 -15.67 7.94
C LYS A 33 -10.69 -14.86 9.17
N THR A 34 -9.42 -14.43 9.22
CA THR A 34 -8.84 -13.65 10.31
C THR A 34 -8.96 -12.13 10.13
N SER A 35 -9.57 -11.65 9.04
CA SER A 35 -9.69 -10.21 8.75
C SER A 35 -10.74 -9.55 9.64
N ASP A 36 -10.44 -8.35 10.13
CA ASP A 36 -11.46 -7.51 10.77
C ASP A 36 -12.33 -6.84 9.69
N ALA A 37 -13.46 -7.46 9.41
CA ALA A 37 -14.41 -6.98 8.40
C ALA A 37 -15.58 -6.18 8.99
N ARG A 38 -15.52 -5.74 10.26
CA ARG A 38 -16.62 -5.02 10.94
C ARG A 38 -17.03 -3.78 10.17
N PHE A 39 -16.07 -2.98 9.73
CA PHE A 39 -16.34 -1.77 8.93
C PHE A 39 -17.01 -2.11 7.59
N LEU A 40 -16.52 -3.11 6.87
CA LEU A 40 -17.09 -3.51 5.58
C LEU A 40 -18.56 -3.95 5.70
N ARG A 41 -18.93 -4.56 6.84
CA ARG A 41 -20.31 -5.00 7.11
C ARG A 41 -21.29 -3.84 7.33
N THR A 42 -20.80 -2.61 7.57
CA THR A 42 -21.65 -1.43 7.72
C THR A 42 -21.95 -0.75 6.39
N LEU A 43 -21.26 -1.16 5.31
CA LEU A 43 -21.39 -0.55 4.01
C LEU A 43 -22.50 -1.23 3.20
N GLU A 44 -23.40 -0.44 2.61
CA GLU A 44 -24.32 -0.89 1.60
C GLU A 44 -23.56 -1.38 0.36
N HIS A 45 -24.16 -2.20 -0.47
CA HIS A 45 -23.57 -2.68 -1.72
C HIS A 45 -22.25 -3.47 -1.58
N VAL A 46 -21.79 -3.78 -0.36
CA VAL A 46 -20.58 -4.57 -0.10
C VAL A 46 -20.97 -5.96 0.38
N THR A 47 -20.56 -6.97 -0.36
CA THR A 47 -20.66 -8.39 0.04
C THR A 47 -19.29 -8.94 0.38
N LEU A 48 -19.20 -9.75 1.43
CA LEU A 48 -17.94 -10.38 1.81
C LEU A 48 -17.79 -11.73 1.10
N CYS A 49 -16.61 -11.98 0.57
CA CYS A 49 -16.19 -13.26 0.04
C CYS A 49 -14.97 -13.73 0.84
N GLU A 50 -15.11 -14.87 1.52
CA GLU A 50 -14.03 -15.39 2.36
C GLU A 50 -13.09 -16.25 1.52
N ALA A 51 -11.91 -15.72 1.20
CA ALA A 51 -10.81 -16.45 0.58
C ALA A 51 -9.47 -15.77 0.89
N ALA A 52 -8.38 -16.55 0.80
CA ALA A 52 -7.02 -16.05 0.80
C ALA A 52 -6.43 -16.07 -0.63
N LEU A 53 -5.38 -15.28 -0.85
CA LEU A 53 -4.74 -15.18 -2.17
C LEU A 53 -3.98 -16.47 -2.57
N ASP A 54 -3.79 -17.40 -1.66
CA ASP A 54 -3.18 -18.72 -1.87
C ASP A 54 -4.21 -19.86 -1.97
N GLU A 55 -5.50 -19.53 -2.19
CA GLU A 55 -6.59 -20.48 -2.42
C GLU A 55 -7.16 -20.34 -3.85
N PRO A 56 -6.53 -20.92 -4.89
CA PRO A 56 -6.90 -20.70 -6.30
C PRO A 56 -8.36 -20.97 -6.62
N ASP A 57 -8.93 -22.07 -6.11
CA ASP A 57 -10.32 -22.43 -6.37
C ASP A 57 -11.29 -21.36 -5.84
N ARG A 58 -11.05 -20.90 -4.61
CA ARG A 58 -11.87 -19.83 -4.03
C ARG A 58 -11.68 -18.48 -4.71
N LEU A 59 -10.50 -18.23 -5.31
CA LEU A 59 -10.29 -17.03 -6.12
C LEU A 59 -11.10 -17.07 -7.41
N ARG A 60 -11.25 -18.24 -8.06
CA ARG A 60 -12.14 -18.39 -9.22
C ARG A 60 -13.57 -18.04 -8.85
N ASP A 61 -14.10 -18.59 -7.75
CA ASP A 61 -15.44 -18.27 -7.25
C ASP A 61 -15.58 -16.76 -6.93
N ALA A 62 -14.52 -16.16 -6.37
CA ALA A 62 -14.51 -14.74 -6.05
C ALA A 62 -14.51 -13.84 -7.29
N VAL A 63 -13.86 -14.25 -8.38
CA VAL A 63 -13.79 -13.50 -9.65
C VAL A 63 -15.05 -13.68 -10.49
N GLU A 64 -15.73 -14.82 -10.38
CA GLU A 64 -16.93 -15.12 -11.17
C GLU A 64 -17.99 -14.00 -11.04
N GLY A 65 -18.53 -13.51 -12.16
CA GLY A 65 -19.51 -12.42 -12.21
C GLY A 65 -18.98 -11.04 -11.87
N THR A 66 -17.67 -10.86 -11.72
CA THR A 66 -17.04 -9.54 -11.53
C THR A 66 -16.56 -8.96 -12.85
N THR A 67 -16.67 -7.65 -13.02
CA THR A 67 -16.26 -6.96 -14.25
C THR A 67 -14.98 -6.15 -14.09
N ALA A 68 -14.54 -5.92 -12.85
CA ALA A 68 -13.27 -5.29 -12.55
C ALA A 68 -12.70 -5.83 -11.25
N ILE A 69 -11.40 -5.76 -11.13
CA ILE A 69 -10.66 -6.16 -9.92
C ILE A 69 -9.81 -4.98 -9.44
N VAL A 70 -9.93 -4.61 -8.16
CA VAL A 70 -9.01 -3.71 -7.49
C VAL A 70 -8.18 -4.52 -6.49
N HIS A 71 -6.92 -4.73 -6.84
CA HIS A 71 -6.00 -5.53 -6.02
C HIS A 71 -5.18 -4.63 -5.09
N ALA A 72 -5.73 -4.37 -3.89
CA ALA A 72 -5.08 -3.59 -2.84
C ALA A 72 -4.51 -4.46 -1.69
N ALA A 73 -4.72 -5.78 -1.75
CA ALA A 73 -4.16 -6.68 -0.76
C ALA A 73 -2.65 -6.83 -0.91
N ALA A 74 -1.90 -6.54 0.15
CA ALA A 74 -0.48 -6.81 0.25
C ALA A 74 -0.08 -6.93 1.73
N LEU A 75 0.97 -7.70 2.02
CA LEU A 75 1.68 -7.60 3.28
C LEU A 75 2.58 -6.36 3.21
N VAL A 76 2.51 -5.49 4.22
CA VAL A 76 3.46 -4.38 4.44
C VAL A 76 4.52 -4.74 5.49
N LYS A 77 4.30 -5.85 6.20
CA LYS A 77 5.24 -6.49 7.14
C LYS A 77 5.15 -8.00 6.98
N ALA A 78 6.29 -8.67 7.03
CA ALA A 78 6.40 -10.13 6.93
C ALA A 78 7.56 -10.63 7.79
N ARG A 79 7.57 -11.92 8.08
CA ARG A 79 8.63 -12.59 8.84
C ARG A 79 9.90 -12.78 8.01
N SER A 80 9.75 -12.89 6.69
CA SER A 80 10.86 -13.13 5.76
C SER A 80 10.61 -12.51 4.38
N ALA A 81 11.66 -12.52 3.53
CA ALA A 81 11.56 -12.10 2.13
C ALA A 81 10.65 -13.05 1.32
N GLU A 82 10.72 -14.35 1.63
CA GLU A 82 9.94 -15.41 0.98
C GLU A 82 8.45 -15.23 1.28
N GLU A 83 8.09 -14.84 2.52
CA GLU A 83 6.70 -14.56 2.89
C GLU A 83 6.17 -13.33 2.13
N PHE A 84 6.95 -12.25 2.02
CA PHE A 84 6.61 -11.11 1.17
C PHE A 84 6.38 -11.54 -0.27
N HIS A 85 7.29 -12.33 -0.84
CA HIS A 85 7.20 -12.77 -2.23
C HIS A 85 5.98 -13.67 -2.45
N ARG A 86 5.81 -14.67 -1.59
CA ARG A 86 4.69 -15.63 -1.68
C ARG A 86 3.34 -14.92 -1.65
N VAL A 87 3.15 -13.96 -0.73
CA VAL A 87 1.84 -13.31 -0.57
C VAL A 87 1.66 -12.17 -1.59
N ASN A 88 2.65 -11.28 -1.76
CA ASN A 88 2.48 -10.12 -2.63
C ASN A 88 2.62 -10.46 -4.11
N ALA A 89 3.64 -11.24 -4.50
CA ALA A 89 3.82 -11.63 -5.89
C ALA A 89 3.01 -12.88 -6.24
N GLY A 90 3.15 -13.96 -5.46
CA GLY A 90 2.41 -15.21 -5.71
C GLY A 90 0.90 -15.02 -5.61
N GLY A 91 0.42 -14.29 -4.58
CA GLY A 91 -1.00 -13.97 -4.46
C GLY A 91 -1.53 -13.14 -5.63
N THR A 92 -0.73 -12.21 -6.18
CA THR A 92 -1.08 -11.47 -7.40
C THR A 92 -1.15 -12.41 -8.60
N GLN A 93 -0.20 -13.35 -8.76
CA GLN A 93 -0.21 -14.34 -9.84
C GLN A 93 -1.46 -15.23 -9.78
N ASN A 94 -1.83 -15.71 -8.60
CA ASN A 94 -3.04 -16.52 -8.43
C ASN A 94 -4.31 -15.74 -8.81
N LEU A 95 -4.38 -14.46 -8.43
CA LEU A 95 -5.53 -13.62 -8.78
C LEU A 95 -5.59 -13.31 -10.28
N ILE A 96 -4.44 -13.12 -10.93
CA ILE A 96 -4.35 -12.96 -12.40
C ILE A 96 -4.82 -14.24 -13.08
N ALA A 97 -4.37 -15.42 -12.63
CA ALA A 97 -4.80 -16.69 -13.20
C ALA A 97 -6.32 -16.84 -13.11
N ALA A 98 -6.93 -16.56 -11.96
CA ALA A 98 -8.38 -16.59 -11.80
C ALA A 98 -9.10 -15.56 -12.72
N ALA A 99 -8.51 -14.38 -12.93
CA ALA A 99 -9.05 -13.37 -13.83
C ALA A 99 -8.99 -13.80 -15.29
N LEU A 100 -7.91 -14.45 -15.73
CA LEU A 100 -7.75 -14.97 -17.09
C LEU A 100 -8.72 -16.14 -17.36
N GLU A 101 -8.92 -17.01 -16.39
CA GLU A 101 -9.91 -18.11 -16.50
C GLU A 101 -11.35 -17.56 -16.67
N ALA A 102 -11.67 -16.40 -16.10
CA ALA A 102 -12.94 -15.71 -16.29
C ALA A 102 -13.08 -15.06 -17.69
N GLY A 103 -12.00 -15.05 -18.48
CA GLY A 103 -11.97 -14.52 -19.84
C GLY A 103 -12.32 -13.03 -19.93
N ASP A 104 -13.02 -12.65 -21.00
CA ASP A 104 -13.41 -11.26 -21.29
C ASP A 104 -14.38 -10.63 -20.27
N GLN A 105 -14.76 -11.35 -19.24
CA GLN A 105 -15.64 -10.82 -18.20
C GLN A 105 -14.94 -9.72 -17.38
N VAL A 106 -13.65 -9.90 -17.05
CA VAL A 106 -12.84 -8.92 -16.31
C VAL A 106 -12.30 -7.88 -17.28
N LYS A 107 -12.92 -6.72 -17.30
CA LYS A 107 -12.58 -5.60 -18.22
C LYS A 107 -11.45 -4.72 -17.69
N ARG A 108 -11.12 -4.77 -16.39
CA ARG A 108 -10.06 -3.97 -15.79
C ARG A 108 -9.50 -4.62 -14.53
N PHE A 109 -8.18 -4.71 -14.49
CA PHE A 109 -7.41 -5.10 -13.31
C PHE A 109 -6.59 -3.90 -12.81
N VAL A 110 -6.88 -3.38 -11.64
CA VAL A 110 -6.14 -2.28 -11.02
C VAL A 110 -5.24 -2.83 -9.92
N LEU A 111 -3.93 -2.75 -10.11
CA LEU A 111 -2.95 -3.11 -9.09
C LEU A 111 -2.56 -1.87 -8.27
N VAL A 112 -2.80 -1.90 -6.98
CA VAL A 112 -2.21 -0.93 -6.05
C VAL A 112 -0.77 -1.36 -5.77
N SER A 113 0.18 -0.64 -6.35
CA SER A 113 1.62 -0.82 -6.14
C SER A 113 2.16 0.25 -5.19
N SER A 114 3.46 0.49 -5.21
CA SER A 114 4.13 1.43 -4.32
C SER A 114 5.26 2.15 -5.02
N LEU A 115 5.53 3.38 -4.60
CA LEU A 115 6.72 4.14 -5.00
C LEU A 115 8.02 3.37 -4.70
N THR A 116 7.99 2.51 -3.67
CA THR A 116 9.15 1.70 -3.26
C THR A 116 9.68 0.72 -4.32
N VAL A 117 8.91 0.46 -5.40
CA VAL A 117 9.38 -0.36 -6.54
C VAL A 117 10.47 0.32 -7.34
N VAL A 118 10.45 1.65 -7.39
CA VAL A 118 11.46 2.45 -8.11
C VAL A 118 12.71 2.62 -7.25
N GLY A 119 12.56 2.63 -5.94
CA GLY A 119 13.63 2.94 -5.00
C GLY A 119 13.61 4.41 -4.57
N PRO A 120 14.56 4.81 -3.70
CA PRO A 120 14.63 6.18 -3.20
C PRO A 120 15.02 7.17 -4.30
N SER A 121 14.58 8.41 -4.13
CA SER A 121 14.97 9.53 -4.99
C SER A 121 16.47 9.81 -4.90
N PRO A 122 17.09 10.28 -5.99
CA PRO A 122 18.49 10.71 -5.96
C PRO A 122 18.73 11.79 -4.90
N ARG A 123 19.91 11.78 -4.28
CA ARG A 123 20.26 12.73 -3.21
C ARG A 123 20.27 14.20 -3.65
N ASN A 124 20.35 14.48 -4.96
CA ASN A 124 20.20 15.83 -5.52
C ASN A 124 18.75 16.34 -5.50
N GLY A 125 17.80 15.54 -5.01
CA GLY A 125 16.38 15.90 -4.88
C GLY A 125 15.59 15.90 -6.18
N GLN A 126 16.13 15.30 -7.24
CA GLN A 126 15.36 15.09 -8.47
C GLN A 126 14.18 14.13 -8.21
N PRO A 127 12.97 14.46 -8.70
CA PRO A 127 11.83 13.58 -8.56
C PRO A 127 12.01 12.27 -9.33
N LEU A 128 11.39 11.21 -8.82
CA LEU A 128 11.25 9.96 -9.54
C LEU A 128 10.29 10.15 -10.72
N THR A 129 10.59 9.48 -11.83
CA THR A 129 9.75 9.46 -13.03
C THR A 129 9.43 8.02 -13.41
N LEU A 130 8.49 7.82 -14.33
CA LEU A 130 8.17 6.48 -14.84
C LEU A 130 9.35 5.84 -15.59
N ASP A 131 10.29 6.66 -16.08
CA ASP A 131 11.52 6.20 -16.76
C ASP A 131 12.67 5.92 -15.79
N THR A 132 12.50 6.27 -14.50
CA THR A 132 13.52 5.97 -13.49
C THR A 132 13.67 4.45 -13.34
N PRO A 133 14.89 3.90 -13.41
CA PRO A 133 15.14 2.46 -13.29
C PRO A 133 14.64 1.90 -11.95
N GLU A 134 13.96 0.78 -11.99
CA GLU A 134 13.40 0.11 -10.82
C GLU A 134 14.50 -0.53 -9.96
N ARG A 135 14.77 0.04 -8.79
CA ARG A 135 15.83 -0.38 -7.85
C ARG A 135 15.32 -0.43 -6.41
N PRO A 136 14.36 -1.33 -6.09
CA PRO A 136 13.79 -1.43 -4.76
C PRO A 136 14.85 -1.79 -3.72
N VAL A 137 14.89 -1.04 -2.62
CA VAL A 137 15.88 -1.20 -1.54
C VAL A 137 15.38 -2.09 -0.41
N THR A 138 14.10 -2.48 -0.41
CA THR A 138 13.49 -3.30 0.64
C THR A 138 12.90 -4.61 0.10
N ARG A 139 12.71 -5.59 0.98
CA ARG A 139 12.02 -6.86 0.68
C ARG A 139 10.58 -6.59 0.20
N TYR A 140 9.89 -5.64 0.82
CA TYR A 140 8.56 -5.19 0.40
C TYR A 140 8.58 -4.62 -1.02
N GLY A 141 9.45 -3.64 -1.30
CA GLY A 141 9.57 -3.04 -2.64
C GLY A 141 9.87 -4.09 -3.72
N ARG A 142 10.78 -5.04 -3.44
CA ARG A 142 11.07 -6.16 -4.35
C ARG A 142 9.85 -7.04 -4.60
N SER A 143 9.05 -7.34 -3.58
CA SER A 143 7.83 -8.14 -3.72
C SER A 143 6.75 -7.41 -4.52
N LYS A 144 6.62 -6.09 -4.36
CA LYS A 144 5.70 -5.27 -5.15
C LYS A 144 6.14 -5.16 -6.61
N LEU A 145 7.45 -5.02 -6.86
CA LEU A 145 7.99 -5.06 -8.23
C LEU A 145 7.71 -6.41 -8.91
N ALA A 146 7.87 -7.52 -8.19
CA ALA A 146 7.54 -8.85 -8.72
C ALA A 146 6.03 -8.96 -9.05
N ALA A 147 5.15 -8.38 -8.24
CA ALA A 147 3.72 -8.31 -8.52
C ALA A 147 3.41 -7.45 -9.77
N GLU A 148 4.06 -6.30 -9.94
CA GLU A 148 3.93 -5.49 -11.17
C GLU A 148 4.35 -6.27 -12.42
N ARG A 149 5.48 -6.98 -12.35
CA ARG A 149 5.98 -7.80 -13.47
C ARG A 149 5.02 -8.92 -13.82
N ALA A 150 4.37 -9.53 -12.85
CA ALA A 150 3.33 -10.53 -13.09
C ALA A 150 2.13 -9.93 -13.86
N VAL A 151 1.66 -8.73 -13.47
CA VAL A 151 0.58 -8.03 -14.19
C VAL A 151 1.02 -7.66 -15.61
N LEU A 152 2.22 -7.12 -15.78
CA LEU A 152 2.73 -6.70 -17.08
C LEU A 152 2.96 -7.87 -18.05
N ALA A 153 3.27 -9.06 -17.53
CA ALA A 153 3.42 -10.26 -18.35
C ALA A 153 2.11 -10.70 -19.03
N HIS A 154 0.96 -10.32 -18.47
CA HIS A 154 -0.38 -10.66 -18.98
C HIS A 154 -1.16 -9.45 -19.51
N ARG A 155 -0.50 -8.33 -19.77
CA ARG A 155 -1.17 -7.08 -20.18
C ARG A 155 -1.92 -7.17 -21.51
N ASP A 156 -1.53 -8.08 -22.37
CA ASP A 156 -2.17 -8.28 -23.69
C ASP A 156 -3.45 -9.14 -23.58
N GLU A 157 -3.60 -9.89 -22.48
CA GLU A 157 -4.73 -10.77 -22.21
C GLU A 157 -5.68 -10.20 -21.13
N LEU A 158 -5.14 -9.43 -20.16
CA LEU A 158 -5.87 -8.84 -19.04
C LEU A 158 -5.64 -7.33 -19.03
N PRO A 159 -6.65 -6.51 -19.39
CA PRO A 159 -6.52 -5.05 -19.34
C PRO A 159 -6.18 -4.56 -17.94
N ALA A 160 -4.99 -3.99 -17.73
CA ALA A 160 -4.47 -3.67 -16.43
C ALA A 160 -3.95 -2.23 -16.29
N THR A 161 -4.06 -1.68 -15.09
CA THR A 161 -3.47 -0.39 -14.68
C THR A 161 -2.76 -0.57 -13.36
N ILE A 162 -1.58 0.02 -13.22
CA ILE A 162 -0.74 -0.07 -12.04
C ILE A 162 -0.62 1.31 -11.40
N LEU A 163 -0.95 1.44 -10.12
CA LEU A 163 -0.87 2.68 -9.36
C LEU A 163 0.24 2.58 -8.32
N ARG A 164 1.29 3.37 -8.46
CA ARG A 164 2.44 3.46 -7.55
C ARG A 164 2.19 4.56 -6.53
N ALA A 165 1.70 4.18 -5.35
CA ALA A 165 1.41 5.11 -4.27
C ALA A 165 2.66 5.39 -3.43
N PRO A 166 2.89 6.65 -2.98
CA PRO A 166 3.86 7.00 -1.96
C PRO A 166 3.33 6.66 -0.56
N ALA A 167 3.77 7.38 0.46
CA ALA A 167 3.19 7.28 1.80
C ALA A 167 1.72 7.73 1.78
N ILE A 168 0.82 6.83 2.15
CA ILE A 168 -0.62 7.12 2.26
C ILE A 168 -0.93 7.44 3.72
N TYR A 169 -1.69 8.51 3.97
CA TYR A 169 -2.08 8.93 5.31
C TYR A 169 -3.58 9.24 5.39
N GLY A 170 -4.14 9.29 6.59
CA GLY A 170 -5.55 9.71 6.77
C GLY A 170 -6.34 8.91 7.79
N PRO A 171 -7.68 9.02 7.78
CA PRO A 171 -8.56 8.28 8.68
C PRO A 171 -8.34 6.77 8.58
N ARG A 172 -8.39 6.07 9.70
CA ARG A 172 -8.16 4.62 9.84
C ARG A 172 -6.69 4.17 9.67
N ASP A 173 -5.75 5.10 9.41
CA ASP A 173 -4.33 4.80 9.42
C ASP A 173 -3.81 4.62 10.86
N ARG A 174 -3.14 3.48 11.10
CA ARG A 174 -2.56 3.16 12.41
C ARG A 174 -1.08 3.53 12.52
N GLU A 175 -0.40 3.71 11.41
CA GLU A 175 1.05 3.97 11.39
C GLU A 175 1.33 5.44 11.68
N PHE A 176 0.72 6.35 10.93
CA PHE A 176 0.82 7.78 11.22
C PHE A 176 0.23 8.17 12.56
N LEU A 177 -0.76 7.43 13.07
CA LEU A 177 -1.31 7.64 14.41
C LEU A 177 -0.22 7.62 15.50
N ALA A 178 0.86 6.88 15.33
CA ALA A 178 1.96 6.86 16.29
C ALA A 178 2.66 8.21 16.41
N PHE A 179 2.85 8.93 15.28
CA PHE A 179 3.40 10.28 15.27
C PHE A 179 2.46 11.28 15.95
N PHE A 180 1.17 11.22 15.67
CA PHE A 180 0.17 12.04 16.36
C PHE A 180 0.18 11.82 17.88
N LYS A 181 0.27 10.56 18.32
CA LYS A 181 0.37 10.21 19.76
C LYS A 181 1.64 10.75 20.39
N ALA A 182 2.78 10.71 19.69
CA ALA A 182 4.05 11.24 20.18
C ALA A 182 3.97 12.77 20.34
N VAL A 183 3.50 13.48 19.33
CA VAL A 183 3.33 14.95 19.38
C VAL A 183 2.30 15.36 20.46
N ASN A 184 1.21 14.59 20.62
CA ASN A 184 0.25 14.81 21.72
C ASN A 184 0.90 14.68 23.12
N ARG A 185 1.96 13.87 23.25
CA ARG A 185 2.81 13.78 24.45
C ARG A 185 3.96 14.80 24.47
N ARG A 186 3.94 15.78 23.55
CA ARG A 186 4.94 16.82 23.36
C ARG A 186 6.34 16.31 22.97
N VAL A 187 6.43 15.13 22.37
CA VAL A 187 7.67 14.53 21.88
C VAL A 187 7.59 14.35 20.37
N LEU A 188 8.62 14.78 19.65
CA LEU A 188 8.74 14.57 18.22
C LEU A 188 10.04 13.84 17.92
N PRO A 189 9.99 12.54 17.61
CA PRO A 189 11.13 11.82 17.13
C PRO A 189 11.40 12.17 15.66
N TYR A 190 12.65 12.48 15.32
CA TYR A 190 13.11 12.65 13.94
C TYR A 190 13.90 11.42 13.51
N MET A 191 13.51 10.85 12.38
CA MET A 191 14.27 9.82 11.68
C MET A 191 14.92 10.45 10.45
N GLY A 192 16.25 10.48 10.42
CA GLY A 192 17.00 11.16 9.35
C GLY A 192 17.01 12.69 9.47
N SER A 193 17.09 13.37 8.32
CA SER A 193 17.11 14.83 8.26
C SER A 193 15.70 15.42 8.35
N PRO A 194 15.51 16.54 9.05
CA PRO A 194 14.27 17.33 8.98
C PRO A 194 13.91 17.79 7.56
N ASP A 195 14.93 17.93 6.70
CA ASP A 195 14.80 18.37 5.31
C ASP A 195 14.60 17.20 4.32
N SER A 196 14.56 15.95 4.81
CA SER A 196 14.25 14.77 3.98
C SER A 196 12.91 14.96 3.31
N LYS A 197 12.91 14.85 1.97
CA LYS A 197 11.73 15.09 1.14
C LYS A 197 10.91 13.82 0.96
N LEU A 198 9.60 13.97 0.94
CA LEU A 198 8.66 12.88 0.68
C LEU A 198 7.41 13.40 -0.05
N SER A 199 6.91 12.60 -0.98
CA SER A 199 5.56 12.74 -1.51
C SER A 199 4.59 11.95 -0.65
N MET A 200 3.34 12.40 -0.61
CA MET A 200 2.27 11.75 0.15
C MET A 200 0.96 11.78 -0.64
N ILE A 201 0.02 10.98 -0.20
CA ILE A 201 -1.36 11.05 -0.68
C ILE A 201 -2.34 10.79 0.45
N TYR A 202 -3.43 11.55 0.47
CA TYR A 202 -4.52 11.32 1.42
C TYR A 202 -5.27 10.03 1.07
N GLY A 203 -5.60 9.20 2.06
CA GLY A 203 -6.20 7.88 1.84
C GLY A 203 -7.48 7.89 0.98
N PRO A 204 -8.44 8.80 1.23
CA PRO A 204 -9.59 8.98 0.34
C PRO A 204 -9.22 9.35 -1.10
N ASP A 205 -8.18 10.16 -1.33
CA ASP A 205 -7.75 10.54 -2.69
C ASP A 205 -7.05 9.38 -3.40
N ALA A 206 -6.25 8.59 -2.67
CA ALA A 206 -5.69 7.35 -3.17
C ALA A 206 -6.81 6.34 -3.55
N ALA A 207 -7.88 6.28 -2.78
CA ALA A 207 -9.04 5.47 -3.11
C ALA A 207 -9.76 5.99 -4.38
N ALA A 208 -9.94 7.31 -4.49
CA ALA A 208 -10.51 7.93 -5.70
C ALA A 208 -9.66 7.63 -6.94
N ALA A 209 -8.33 7.68 -6.84
CA ALA A 209 -7.44 7.29 -7.93
C ALA A 209 -7.61 5.82 -8.34
N CYS A 210 -7.76 4.91 -7.37
CA CYS A 210 -8.05 3.50 -7.64
C CYS A 210 -9.39 3.31 -8.37
N ILE A 211 -10.41 4.07 -7.98
CA ILE A 211 -11.75 4.02 -8.60
C ILE A 211 -11.71 4.60 -10.01
N ALA A 212 -11.05 5.74 -10.19
CA ALA A 212 -10.87 6.33 -11.53
C ALA A 212 -10.15 5.38 -12.50
N ALA A 213 -9.16 4.61 -12.00
CA ALA A 213 -8.44 3.63 -12.80
C ALA A 213 -9.31 2.45 -13.27
N ILE A 214 -10.45 2.17 -12.62
CA ILE A 214 -11.41 1.14 -13.07
C ILE A 214 -12.03 1.54 -14.40
N ASP A 215 -12.42 2.81 -14.54
CA ASP A 215 -13.20 3.33 -15.63
C ASP A 215 -12.34 4.07 -16.70
N ALA A 216 -11.02 4.19 -16.44
CA ALA A 216 -10.11 4.91 -17.30
C ALA A 216 -9.87 4.19 -18.65
N GLU A 217 -9.99 4.90 -19.75
CA GLU A 217 -9.64 4.44 -21.08
C GLU A 217 -8.15 4.70 -21.36
N VAL A 218 -7.31 3.81 -20.82
CA VAL A 218 -5.85 3.89 -20.94
C VAL A 218 -5.27 2.58 -21.47
N PRO A 219 -4.12 2.60 -22.15
CA PRO A 219 -3.46 1.39 -22.62
C PRO A 219 -3.22 0.40 -21.47
N SER A 220 -3.41 -0.89 -21.74
CA SER A 220 -3.12 -1.93 -20.76
C SER A 220 -1.64 -1.94 -20.36
N GLY A 221 -1.39 -2.15 -19.07
CA GLY A 221 -0.04 -2.07 -18.51
C GLY A 221 0.43 -0.65 -18.17
N SER A 222 -0.43 0.37 -18.35
CA SER A 222 -0.11 1.74 -17.93
C SER A 222 0.20 1.81 -16.43
N ARG A 223 1.23 2.60 -16.11
CA ARG A 223 1.71 2.84 -14.74
C ARG A 223 1.57 4.31 -14.40
N TYR A 224 1.18 4.62 -13.18
CA TYR A 224 1.03 6.00 -12.71
C TYR A 224 1.56 6.12 -11.30
N PHE A 225 2.29 7.19 -11.01
CA PHE A 225 2.44 7.68 -9.65
C PHE A 225 1.15 8.40 -9.25
N ILE A 226 0.72 8.19 -8.01
CA ILE A 226 -0.46 8.85 -7.45
C ILE A 226 -0.05 9.58 -6.19
N ASP A 227 -0.06 10.88 -6.20
CA ASP A 227 0.27 11.75 -5.06
C ASP A 227 -0.61 13.01 -5.10
N ASP A 228 -0.46 13.89 -4.12
CA ASP A 228 -1.22 15.14 -4.05
C ASP A 228 -0.57 16.30 -4.83
N GLY A 229 0.50 16.03 -5.56
CA GLY A 229 1.26 17.00 -6.36
C GLY A 229 2.20 17.89 -5.55
N ALA A 230 2.33 17.66 -4.24
CA ALA A 230 3.21 18.43 -3.38
C ALA A 230 4.39 17.59 -2.87
N VAL A 231 5.49 18.28 -2.58
CA VAL A 231 6.66 17.70 -1.93
C VAL A 231 6.75 18.27 -0.52
N TYR A 232 6.78 17.39 0.45
CA TYR A 232 6.86 17.74 1.87
C TYR A 232 8.25 17.43 2.43
N THR A 233 8.66 18.18 3.42
CA THR A 233 9.79 17.78 4.28
C THR A 233 9.27 17.09 5.55
N ALA A 234 10.13 16.31 6.21
CA ALA A 234 9.80 15.76 7.52
C ALA A 234 9.43 16.86 8.53
N ALA A 235 10.05 18.06 8.39
CA ALA A 235 9.70 19.23 9.19
C ALA A 235 8.31 19.78 8.85
N ASP A 236 7.89 19.76 7.58
CA ASP A 236 6.52 20.17 7.18
C ASP A 236 5.46 19.25 7.79
N LEU A 237 5.68 17.94 7.71
CA LEU A 237 4.81 16.96 8.32
C LEU A 237 4.69 17.17 9.83
N ALA A 238 5.83 17.36 10.51
CA ALA A 238 5.83 17.68 11.93
C ALA A 238 5.00 18.92 12.27
N ARG A 239 5.19 20.02 11.51
CA ARG A 239 4.43 21.26 11.67
C ARG A 239 2.92 21.07 11.40
N ALA A 240 2.59 20.25 10.41
CA ALA A 240 1.19 19.94 10.10
C ALA A 240 0.52 19.18 11.26
N ILE A 241 1.20 18.19 11.86
CA ILE A 241 0.69 17.45 13.02
C ILE A 241 0.57 18.37 14.24
N GLU A 242 1.56 19.22 14.52
CA GLU A 242 1.53 20.19 15.61
C GLU A 242 0.34 21.15 15.47
N ARG A 243 0.07 21.63 14.26
CA ARG A 243 -1.09 22.50 13.95
C ARG A 243 -2.42 21.76 14.16
N ALA A 244 -2.54 20.55 13.61
CA ALA A 244 -3.76 19.75 13.71
C ALA A 244 -4.13 19.42 15.17
N LEU A 245 -3.14 19.22 16.02
CA LEU A 245 -3.33 18.94 17.45
C LEU A 245 -3.41 20.20 18.31
N ALA A 246 -3.20 21.40 17.76
CA ALA A 246 -2.99 22.64 18.50
C ALA A 246 -1.95 22.49 19.64
N ARG A 247 -0.92 21.67 19.40
CA ARG A 247 0.12 21.33 20.39
C ARG A 247 1.49 21.35 19.74
N ARG A 248 2.45 22.02 20.37
CA ARG A 248 3.86 21.99 19.95
C ARG A 248 4.63 20.91 20.71
N ALA A 249 5.50 20.20 20.01
CA ALA A 249 6.48 19.33 20.63
C ALA A 249 7.50 20.17 21.39
N LEU A 250 7.69 19.86 22.68
CA LEU A 250 8.69 20.50 23.53
C LEU A 250 10.05 19.81 23.40
N LEU A 251 10.02 18.49 23.16
CA LEU A 251 11.20 17.66 23.03
C LEU A 251 11.28 17.14 21.58
N ARG A 252 12.33 17.55 20.87
CA ARG A 252 12.64 17.10 19.52
C ARG A 252 13.85 16.20 19.59
N ILE A 253 13.65 14.90 19.34
CA ILE A 253 14.68 13.88 19.56
C ILE A 253 15.18 13.41 18.19
N PRO A 254 16.39 13.79 17.76
CA PRO A 254 17.00 13.16 16.61
C PRO A 254 17.35 11.71 16.96
N LEU A 255 16.88 10.78 16.16
CA LEU A 255 17.16 9.37 16.31
C LEU A 255 18.28 8.98 15.34
N PRO A 256 19.51 8.75 15.81
CA PRO A 256 20.62 8.37 14.95
C PRO A 256 20.35 7.05 14.22
N GLU A 257 20.70 6.98 12.94
CA GLU A 257 20.49 5.79 12.13
C GLU A 257 21.06 4.51 12.75
N ARG A 258 22.28 4.60 13.31
CA ARG A 258 22.94 3.45 13.96
C ARG A 258 22.12 2.91 15.14
N LEU A 259 21.58 3.80 15.96
CA LEU A 259 20.74 3.41 17.09
C LEU A 259 19.44 2.75 16.62
N LEU A 260 18.78 3.34 15.61
CA LEU A 260 17.55 2.78 15.03
C LEU A 260 17.80 1.42 14.37
N ARG A 261 18.91 1.24 13.65
CA ARG A 261 19.26 -0.05 13.03
C ARG A 261 19.55 -1.12 14.10
N THR A 262 20.25 -0.77 15.19
CA THR A 262 20.49 -1.71 16.30
C THR A 262 19.18 -2.10 16.99
N ALA A 263 18.31 -1.12 17.26
CA ALA A 263 17.00 -1.40 17.84
C ALA A 263 16.12 -2.24 16.88
N ALA A 264 16.16 -1.95 15.58
CA ALA A 264 15.44 -2.70 14.57
C ALA A 264 15.94 -4.17 14.48
N SER A 265 17.25 -4.40 14.60
CA SER A 265 17.81 -5.75 14.64
C SER A 265 17.34 -6.54 15.88
N ALA A 266 17.29 -5.89 17.05
CA ALA A 266 16.75 -6.52 18.25
C ALA A 266 15.23 -6.86 18.09
N VAL A 267 14.46 -5.96 17.47
CA VAL A 267 13.04 -6.19 17.17
C VAL A 267 12.86 -7.33 16.16
N GLU A 268 13.70 -7.41 15.13
CA GLU A 268 13.67 -8.51 14.15
C GLU A 268 14.00 -9.86 14.80
N LEU A 269 15.03 -9.92 15.67
CA LEU A 269 15.37 -11.12 16.43
C LEU A 269 14.21 -11.57 17.34
N TYR A 270 13.59 -10.62 18.05
CA TYR A 270 12.40 -10.91 18.85
C TYR A 270 11.25 -11.45 17.97
N GLY A 271 11.03 -10.86 16.79
CA GLY A 271 10.05 -11.33 15.81
C GLY A 271 10.32 -12.77 15.38
N GLN A 272 11.58 -13.10 15.06
CA GLN A 272 12.01 -14.46 14.71
C GLN A 272 11.79 -15.45 15.86
N ALA A 273 12.16 -15.08 17.08
CA ALA A 273 12.00 -15.92 18.27
C ALA A 273 10.51 -16.17 18.63
N THR A 274 9.62 -15.25 18.29
CA THR A 274 8.17 -15.33 18.62
C THR A 274 7.28 -15.67 17.42
N ASP A 275 7.88 -15.95 16.26
CA ASP A 275 7.18 -16.17 14.97
C ASP A 275 6.21 -15.04 14.60
N ARG A 276 6.63 -13.78 14.85
CA ARG A 276 5.81 -12.59 14.59
C ARG A 276 6.43 -11.70 13.50
N ALA A 277 5.58 -11.25 12.57
CA ALA A 277 5.96 -10.23 11.60
C ALA A 277 6.08 -8.86 12.29
N MET A 278 7.28 -8.26 12.22
CA MET A 278 7.58 -6.96 12.82
C MET A 278 7.58 -5.87 11.74
N MET A 279 7.06 -4.68 12.09
CA MET A 279 7.07 -3.53 11.18
C MET A 279 8.43 -2.83 11.18
N PHE A 280 9.04 -2.68 12.34
CA PHE A 280 10.32 -2.01 12.50
C PHE A 280 11.46 -3.02 12.41
N THR A 281 12.08 -3.10 11.24
CA THR A 281 13.18 -4.02 10.92
C THR A 281 14.35 -3.25 10.29
N PRO A 282 15.57 -3.79 10.25
CA PRO A 282 16.70 -3.18 9.52
C PRO A 282 16.39 -2.94 8.04
N ASP A 283 15.61 -3.80 7.41
CA ASP A 283 15.12 -3.64 6.03
C ASP A 283 14.27 -2.38 5.89
N LYS A 284 13.35 -2.12 6.84
CA LYS A 284 12.52 -0.89 6.86
C LYS A 284 13.35 0.37 7.09
N CYS A 285 14.47 0.29 7.80
CA CYS A 285 15.38 1.43 7.97
C CYS A 285 15.94 1.92 6.63
N ASN A 286 16.06 1.06 5.60
CA ASN A 286 16.49 1.46 4.27
C ASN A 286 15.50 2.42 3.57
N GLU A 287 14.26 2.49 4.04
CA GLU A 287 13.28 3.48 3.56
C GLU A 287 13.27 4.75 4.40
N LEU A 288 13.43 4.62 5.73
CA LEU A 288 13.21 5.71 6.68
C LEU A 288 14.23 6.84 6.59
N PHE A 289 15.42 6.56 6.05
CA PHE A 289 16.51 7.54 5.94
C PHE A 289 16.71 8.09 4.53
N GLU A 290 15.90 7.67 3.58
CA GLU A 290 15.97 8.09 2.18
C GLU A 290 14.86 9.11 1.84
N GLN A 291 14.99 9.72 0.66
CA GLN A 291 14.00 10.64 0.11
C GLN A 291 13.08 9.92 -0.87
N TRP A 292 11.82 10.35 -0.92
CA TRP A 292 10.77 9.71 -1.71
C TRP A 292 9.90 10.75 -2.42
N VAL A 293 10.35 11.30 -3.52
CA VAL A 293 9.64 12.32 -4.31
C VAL A 293 9.62 11.96 -5.78
#